data_914fd658f5e90ad130e22e446a90e04a
#
_entry.id   914fd658f5e90ad130e22e446a90e04a
#
_cell.length_a   1.000
_cell.length_b   1.000
_cell.length_c   1.000
_cell.angle_alpha   90.00
_cell.angle_beta   90.00
_cell.angle_gamma   90.00
#
_symmetry.space_group_name_H-M   'P 1'
#
loop_
_entity.id
_entity.type
_entity.pdbx_description
1 polymer ?
#
loop_
_entity_poly.entity_id
_entity_poly.type
_entity_poly.pdbx_seq_one_letter_code
_entity_poly.pdbx_strand_id
1 'polypeptide(L)'
;MSKVIAVGQACLDILHEVGRQVCSFVGGRIANMAMTLSHDGVEVEFVSECATDGVGDMIVDTLKKNGVGVKSVDRFTEGQSQVSLIFRDKEGNERFSEYVKYPDSRFDVLWPKIEENVIVVFGSFF
;
A
#
# COMPACT_ATOMS: atom_id res chain seq x y z
N MET A 1 -24.39 -1.77 -7.04
CA MET A 1 -22.96 -2.02 -7.26
C MET A 1 -22.29 -2.31 -5.94
N SER A 2 -21.48 -3.36 -5.89
CA SER A 2 -20.79 -3.72 -4.66
C SER A 2 -19.58 -2.81 -4.41
N LYS A 3 -19.33 -2.53 -3.17
CA LYS A 3 -18.16 -1.79 -2.71
C LYS A 3 -17.19 -2.78 -2.06
N VAL A 4 -15.91 -2.58 -2.28
CA VAL A 4 -14.86 -3.35 -1.63
C VAL A 4 -14.14 -2.46 -0.62
N ILE A 5 -14.00 -2.97 0.59
CA ILE A 5 -13.13 -2.39 1.62
C ILE A 5 -11.91 -3.29 1.69
N ALA A 6 -10.77 -2.76 1.28
CA ALA A 6 -9.50 -3.49 1.28
C ALA A 6 -8.67 -3.02 2.46
N VAL A 7 -8.25 -3.96 3.32
CA VAL A 7 -7.47 -3.67 4.52
C VAL A 7 -6.12 -4.33 4.40
N GLY A 8 -5.05 -3.57 4.44
CA GLY A 8 -3.71 -4.12 4.34
C GLY A 8 -2.64 -3.06 4.37
N GLN A 9 -1.42 -3.49 4.15
CA GLN A 9 -0.25 -2.62 4.13
C GLN A 9 0.11 -2.22 2.70
N ALA A 10 0.71 -1.06 2.57
CA ALA A 10 1.32 -0.58 1.34
C ALA A 10 2.75 -0.17 1.62
N CYS A 11 3.59 -0.24 0.61
CA CYS A 11 5.01 0.11 0.73
C CYS A 11 5.52 0.72 -0.57
N LEU A 12 6.68 1.36 -0.48
CA LEU A 12 7.44 1.73 -1.66
C LEU A 12 8.47 0.64 -1.91
N ASP A 13 8.36 -0.06 -3.03
CA ASP A 13 9.34 -1.05 -3.46
C ASP A 13 10.40 -0.37 -4.32
N ILE A 14 11.66 -0.59 -4.00
CA ILE A 14 12.81 -0.08 -4.77
C ILE A 14 13.58 -1.28 -5.28
N LEU A 15 13.59 -1.46 -6.59
CA LEU A 15 14.19 -2.61 -7.22
C LEU A 15 15.56 -2.27 -7.80
N HIS A 16 16.57 -3.01 -7.33
CA HIS A 16 17.91 -3.04 -7.90
C HIS A 16 18.11 -4.33 -8.68
N GLU A 17 18.32 -4.20 -9.96
CA GLU A 17 18.57 -5.34 -10.84
C GLU A 17 19.89 -5.12 -11.56
N VAL A 18 20.73 -6.16 -11.62
CA VAL A 18 22.04 -6.05 -12.23
C VAL A 18 21.95 -5.58 -13.67
N GLY A 19 22.69 -4.53 -14.01
CA GLY A 19 22.73 -3.97 -15.36
C GLY A 19 21.55 -3.10 -15.73
N ARG A 20 20.66 -2.77 -14.79
CA ARG A 20 19.49 -1.94 -15.03
C ARG A 20 19.45 -0.74 -14.10
N GLN A 21 18.72 0.28 -14.51
CA GLN A 21 18.46 1.43 -13.64
C GLN A 21 17.57 0.99 -12.47
N VAL A 22 17.82 1.62 -11.32
CA VAL A 22 16.95 1.45 -10.15
C VAL A 22 15.57 1.98 -10.49
N CYS A 23 14.55 1.20 -10.19
CA CYS A 23 13.18 1.65 -10.34
C CYS A 23 12.42 1.50 -9.01
N SER A 24 11.37 2.30 -8.86
CA SER A 24 10.53 2.26 -7.68
C SER A 24 9.06 2.24 -8.07
N PHE A 25 8.25 1.58 -7.26
CA PHE A 25 6.80 1.49 -7.47
C PHE A 25 6.11 1.23 -6.13
N VAL A 26 4.87 1.67 -6.05
CA VAL A 26 4.05 1.37 -4.87
C VAL A 26 3.65 -0.10 -4.91
N GLY A 27 3.94 -0.82 -3.83
CA GLY A 27 3.70 -2.24 -3.69
C GLY A 27 2.80 -2.58 -2.52
N GLY A 28 2.69 -3.89 -2.28
CA GLY A 28 1.79 -4.48 -1.31
C GLY A 28 0.68 -5.22 -2.02
N ARG A 29 0.41 -6.45 -1.59
CA ARG A 29 -0.57 -7.31 -2.29
C ARG A 29 -1.96 -6.71 -2.29
N ILE A 30 -2.41 -6.20 -1.15
CA ILE A 30 -3.75 -5.62 -1.05
C ILE A 30 -3.82 -4.28 -1.78
N ALA A 31 -2.76 -3.47 -1.73
CA ALA A 31 -2.71 -2.22 -2.49
C ALA A 31 -2.80 -2.49 -4.00
N ASN A 32 -2.07 -3.47 -4.50
CA ASN A 32 -2.11 -3.86 -5.91
C ASN A 32 -3.50 -4.37 -6.30
N MET A 33 -4.11 -5.19 -5.47
CA MET A 33 -5.47 -5.68 -5.69
C MET A 33 -6.46 -4.52 -5.73
N ALA A 34 -6.36 -3.57 -4.80
CA ALA A 34 -7.23 -2.39 -4.75
C ALA A 34 -7.14 -1.58 -6.04
N MET A 35 -5.94 -1.35 -6.54
CA MET A 35 -5.74 -0.63 -7.80
C MET A 35 -6.31 -1.39 -8.99
N THR A 36 -6.10 -2.69 -9.05
CA THR A 36 -6.65 -3.53 -10.12
C THR A 36 -8.17 -3.52 -10.13
N LEU A 37 -8.80 -3.70 -8.98
CA LEU A 37 -10.26 -3.64 -8.86
C LEU A 37 -10.81 -2.28 -9.26
N SER A 38 -10.16 -1.22 -8.84
CA SER A 38 -10.56 0.14 -9.21
C SER A 38 -10.51 0.37 -10.72
N HIS A 39 -9.48 -0.14 -11.39
CA HIS A 39 -9.37 -0.10 -12.85
C HIS A 39 -10.51 -0.87 -13.53
N ASP A 40 -11.00 -1.91 -12.91
CA ASP A 40 -12.12 -2.70 -13.42
C ASP A 40 -13.50 -2.08 -13.09
N GLY A 41 -13.52 -0.88 -12.55
CA GLY A 41 -14.74 -0.14 -12.26
C GLY A 41 -15.37 -0.45 -10.90
N VAL A 42 -14.68 -1.18 -10.04
CA VAL A 42 -15.16 -1.47 -8.68
C VAL A 42 -14.83 -0.30 -7.75
N GLU A 43 -15.80 0.10 -6.94
CA GLU A 43 -15.55 1.10 -5.90
C GLU A 43 -14.74 0.46 -4.77
N VAL A 44 -13.54 0.97 -4.52
CA VAL A 44 -12.64 0.44 -3.49
C VAL A 44 -12.25 1.53 -2.51
N GLU A 45 -12.40 1.24 -1.22
CA GLU A 45 -11.86 2.04 -0.13
C GLU A 45 -10.71 1.26 0.50
N PHE A 46 -9.54 1.88 0.59
CA PHE A 46 -8.37 1.23 1.17
C PHE A 46 -8.18 1.70 2.61
N VAL A 47 -8.11 0.74 3.52
CA VAL A 47 -7.79 0.97 4.94
C VAL A 47 -6.35 0.53 5.15
N SER A 48 -5.49 1.48 5.47
CA SER A 48 -4.05 1.23 5.58
C SER A 48 -3.41 2.28 6.49
N GLU A 49 -2.11 2.30 6.51
CA GLU A 49 -1.34 3.26 7.29
C GLU A 49 -0.01 3.56 6.59
N CYS A 50 0.37 4.83 6.58
CA CYS A 50 1.69 5.28 6.16
C CYS A 50 1.98 6.62 6.81
N ALA A 51 3.26 6.96 6.92
CA ALA A 51 3.65 8.21 7.56
C ALA A 51 3.39 9.42 6.68
N THR A 52 3.54 10.60 7.28
CA THR A 52 3.47 11.90 6.58
C THR A 52 4.80 12.25 5.89
N ASP A 53 5.60 11.26 5.57
CA ASP A 53 6.86 11.43 4.84
C ASP A 53 6.65 11.39 3.32
N GLY A 54 7.72 11.60 2.57
CA GLY A 54 7.67 11.58 1.11
C GLY A 54 7.24 10.23 0.55
N VAL A 55 7.60 9.13 1.20
CA VAL A 55 7.16 7.79 0.81
C VAL A 55 5.65 7.64 0.97
N GLY A 56 5.12 8.09 2.10
CA GLY A 56 3.68 8.09 2.34
C GLY A 56 2.92 8.93 1.32
N ASP A 57 3.47 10.09 0.94
CA ASP A 57 2.88 10.93 -0.09
C ASP A 57 2.81 10.19 -1.43
N MET A 58 3.88 9.50 -1.82
CA MET A 58 3.90 8.70 -3.06
C MET A 58 2.87 7.59 -3.03
N ILE A 59 2.76 6.89 -1.91
CA ILE A 59 1.78 5.80 -1.75
C ILE A 59 0.37 6.33 -1.95
N VAL A 60 0.00 7.38 -1.22
CA VAL A 60 -1.35 7.96 -1.28
C VAL A 60 -1.65 8.52 -2.67
N ASP A 61 -0.70 9.25 -3.26
CA ASP A 61 -0.89 9.82 -4.60
C ASP A 61 -1.08 8.73 -5.66
N THR A 62 -0.32 7.66 -5.59
CA THR A 62 -0.44 6.54 -6.53
C THR A 62 -1.81 5.87 -6.41
N LEU A 63 -2.26 5.61 -5.18
CA LEU A 63 -3.58 5.02 -4.95
C LEU A 63 -4.69 5.92 -5.48
N LYS A 64 -4.63 7.21 -5.20
CA LYS A 64 -5.60 8.20 -5.69
C LYS A 64 -5.66 8.24 -7.22
N LYS A 65 -4.50 8.27 -7.88
CA LYS A 65 -4.41 8.30 -9.34
C LYS A 65 -5.02 7.05 -9.98
N ASN A 66 -5.03 5.94 -9.23
CA ASN A 66 -5.64 4.70 -9.68
C ASN A 66 -7.11 4.56 -9.22
N GLY A 67 -7.71 5.63 -8.73
CA GLY A 67 -9.12 5.66 -8.37
C GLY A 67 -9.48 5.02 -7.03
N VAL A 68 -8.51 4.66 -6.22
CA VAL A 68 -8.75 4.05 -4.92
C VAL A 68 -9.05 5.13 -3.88
N GLY A 69 -10.07 4.91 -3.07
CA GLY A 69 -10.41 5.80 -1.95
C GLY A 69 -9.38 5.67 -0.83
N VAL A 70 -8.84 6.80 -0.37
CA VAL A 70 -7.73 6.84 0.60
C VAL A 70 -8.07 7.59 1.88
N LYS A 71 -9.33 7.94 2.10
CA LYS A 71 -9.75 8.67 3.31
C LYS A 71 -9.55 7.85 4.60
N SER A 72 -9.43 6.54 4.48
CA SER A 72 -9.21 5.62 5.59
C SER A 72 -7.76 5.14 5.70
N VAL A 73 -6.83 5.85 5.07
CA VAL A 73 -5.40 5.62 5.24
C VAL A 73 -4.90 6.51 6.37
N ASP A 74 -4.44 5.88 7.45
CA ASP A 74 -3.83 6.61 8.57
C ASP A 74 -2.51 7.22 8.12
N ARG A 75 -2.35 8.53 8.29
CA ARG A 75 -1.12 9.26 7.99
C ARG A 75 -0.47 9.63 9.33
N PHE A 76 0.31 8.70 9.89
CA PHE A 76 0.92 8.92 11.18
C PHE A 76 2.12 9.89 11.10
N THR A 77 2.26 10.71 12.16
CA THR A 77 3.32 11.75 12.22
C THR A 77 4.58 11.26 12.91
N GLU A 78 4.49 10.21 13.70
CA GLU A 78 5.64 9.62 14.41
C GLU A 78 5.97 8.26 13.80
N GLY A 79 7.06 8.20 13.07
CA GLY A 79 7.50 6.98 12.43
C GLY A 79 7.93 7.19 10.99
N GLN A 80 8.01 6.11 10.24
CA GLN A 80 8.44 6.09 8.85
C GLN A 80 7.59 5.10 8.06
N SER A 81 7.23 5.48 6.86
CA SER A 81 6.53 4.61 5.92
C SER A 81 7.42 3.44 5.52
N GLN A 82 6.80 2.34 5.12
CA GLN A 82 7.53 1.15 4.72
C GLN A 82 8.19 1.32 3.37
N VAL A 83 9.47 0.99 3.32
CA VAL A 83 10.27 0.88 2.10
C VAL A 83 10.87 -0.52 2.05
N SER A 84 10.71 -1.18 0.93
CA SER A 84 11.32 -2.48 0.67
C SER A 84 12.37 -2.33 -0.41
N LEU A 85 13.62 -2.66 -0.08
CA LEU A 85 14.70 -2.73 -1.07
C LEU A 85 14.74 -4.15 -1.60
N ILE A 86 14.67 -4.30 -2.90
CA ILE A 86 14.68 -5.59 -3.57
C ILE A 86 15.94 -5.66 -4.43
N PHE A 87 16.78 -6.65 -4.18
CA PHE A 87 18.01 -6.87 -4.93
C PHE A 87 17.88 -8.16 -5.73
N ARG A 88 17.86 -8.05 -7.05
CA ARG A 88 17.70 -9.18 -7.96
C ARG A 88 19.03 -9.44 -8.68
N ASP A 89 19.55 -10.65 -8.57
CA ASP A 89 20.78 -11.05 -9.27
C ASP A 89 20.49 -11.51 -10.70
N LYS A 90 21.56 -11.92 -11.41
CA LYS A 90 21.46 -12.37 -12.82
C LYS A 90 20.64 -13.64 -12.98
N GLU A 91 20.59 -14.49 -11.94
CA GLU A 91 19.86 -15.75 -11.95
C GLU A 91 18.39 -15.58 -11.54
N GLY A 92 17.98 -14.34 -11.22
CA GLY A 92 16.62 -14.05 -10.79
C GLY A 92 16.37 -14.25 -9.31
N ASN A 93 17.41 -14.52 -8.51
CA ASN A 93 17.27 -14.62 -7.06
C ASN A 93 17.10 -13.23 -6.45
N GLU A 94 16.19 -13.12 -5.48
CA GLU A 94 15.89 -11.86 -4.83
C GLU A 94 16.26 -11.87 -3.36
N ARG A 95 16.77 -10.74 -2.90
CA ARG A 95 17.02 -10.46 -1.49
C ARG A 95 16.25 -9.20 -1.12
N PHE A 96 15.68 -9.20 0.07
CA PHE A 96 14.83 -8.11 0.53
C PHE A 96 15.40 -7.49 1.79
N SER A 97 15.32 -6.17 1.87
CA SER A 97 15.59 -5.41 3.10
C SER A 97 14.43 -4.46 3.32
N GLU A 98 13.81 -4.52 4.46
CA GLU A 98 12.62 -3.71 4.77
C GLU A 98 12.95 -2.70 5.86
N TYR A 99 12.44 -1.50 5.68
CA TYR A 99 12.62 -0.37 6.60
C TYR A 99 11.27 0.25 6.89
N VAL A 100 10.89 0.22 8.14
CA VAL A 100 9.62 0.80 8.59
C VAL A 100 9.71 1.12 10.07
N LYS A 101 9.00 2.16 10.48
CA LYS A 101 8.78 2.44 11.89
C LYS A 101 7.33 2.86 12.09
N TYR A 102 6.57 1.98 12.72
CA TYR A 102 5.19 2.26 13.04
C TYR A 102 5.05 2.99 14.38
N PRO A 103 4.04 3.85 14.54
CA PRO A 103 3.73 4.44 15.83
C PRO A 103 3.11 3.42 16.77
N ASP A 104 2.98 3.77 18.05
CA ASP A 104 2.34 2.89 19.03
C ASP A 104 0.85 2.67 18.70
N SER A 105 0.18 3.73 18.23
CA SER A 105 -1.21 3.64 17.82
C SER A 105 -1.27 3.28 16.34
N ARG A 106 -1.84 2.12 16.04
CA ARG A 106 -1.90 1.55 14.68
C ARG A 106 -3.29 1.72 14.08
N PHE A 107 -3.36 2.00 12.77
CA PHE A 107 -4.61 2.16 12.04
C PHE A 107 -5.57 3.11 12.73
N ASP A 108 -5.05 4.28 13.11
CA ASP A 108 -5.85 5.31 13.80
C ASP A 108 -6.69 6.10 12.79
N VAL A 109 -7.74 5.45 12.31
CA VAL A 109 -8.64 5.99 11.28
C VAL A 109 -10.10 5.75 11.69
N LEU A 110 -10.97 6.54 11.09
CA LEU A 110 -12.40 6.24 11.13
C LEU A 110 -12.67 5.13 10.11
N TRP A 111 -12.95 3.93 10.59
CA TRP A 111 -13.17 2.79 9.73
C TRP A 111 -14.42 2.97 8.88
N PRO A 112 -14.39 2.55 7.61
CA PRO A 112 -15.55 2.63 6.75
C PRO A 112 -16.69 1.79 7.31
N LYS A 113 -17.92 2.27 7.12
CA LYS A 113 -19.11 1.54 7.54
C LYS A 113 -19.29 0.30 6.68
N ILE A 114 -19.49 -0.84 7.33
CA ILE A 114 -19.78 -2.10 6.65
C ILE A 114 -21.30 -2.23 6.53
N GLU A 115 -21.77 -2.18 5.30
CA GLU A 115 -23.19 -2.28 4.95
C GLU A 115 -23.44 -3.54 4.13
N GLU A 116 -24.70 -3.79 3.78
CA GLU A 116 -25.03 -4.86 2.84
C GLU A 116 -24.34 -4.59 1.50
N ASN A 117 -23.94 -5.65 0.81
CA ASN A 117 -23.23 -5.60 -0.47
C ASN A 117 -21.80 -5.04 -0.38
N VAL A 118 -21.23 -4.96 0.82
CA VAL A 118 -19.82 -4.62 0.99
C VAL A 118 -19.01 -5.90 1.15
N ILE A 119 -17.94 -6.00 0.39
CA ILE A 119 -16.98 -7.11 0.48
C ILE A 119 -15.75 -6.55 1.20
N VAL A 120 -15.35 -7.21 2.29
CA VAL A 120 -14.14 -6.84 3.02
C VAL A 120 -13.05 -7.86 2.69
N VAL A 121 -11.93 -7.36 2.22
CA VAL A 121 -10.74 -8.17 1.92
C VAL A 121 -9.59 -7.65 2.77
N PHE A 122 -8.89 -8.53 3.43
CA PHE A 122 -7.76 -8.15 4.28
C PHE A 122 -6.65 -9.18 4.20
N GLY A 123 -5.44 -8.72 4.50
CA GLY A 123 -4.29 -9.62 4.52
C GLY A 123 -2.98 -8.87 4.31
N SER A 124 -1.89 -9.65 4.29
CA SER A 124 -0.54 -9.13 4.04
C SER A 124 -0.18 -7.97 4.97
N PHE A 125 -0.24 -8.23 6.26
CA PHE A 125 0.27 -7.31 7.27
C PHE A 125 1.74 -7.63 7.53
N PHE A 126 2.53 -6.58 7.67
CA PHE A 126 3.96 -6.69 7.93
C PHE A 126 4.31 -6.51 9.40
#